data_5f5dd85b87efeb35fc8d0ce501627ad1
#
_entry.id   5f5dd85b87efeb35fc8d0ce501627ad1
#
_cell.length_a   1.000
_cell.length_b   1.000
_cell.length_c   1.000
_cell.angle_alpha   90.00
_cell.angle_beta   90.00
_cell.angle_gamma   90.00
#
_symmetry.space_group_name_H-M   'P 1'
#
loop_
_entity.id
_entity.type
_entity.pdbx_description
1 polymer ?
#
loop_
_entity_poly.entity_id
_entity_poly.type
_entity_poly.pdbx_seq_one_letter_code
_entity_poly.pdbx_strand_id
1 'polypeptide(L)'
;LIMSSKIVNLGILEEVRIDENRAPFSPTQVSSILNKFSNIKIIVQPSNRRCFNDEEYIKAGAQITDDLSLANIIFGVKEVNISGLIKGKTYLFFSHTSKVRQYIGQTIKDKAIVYKKELLRQVIKKKITLIDYENIREVSGEGYRYLGFGRFAGIIGTYNTLNLYLKLFNKKPLARAFEIKNYEEIKKLISKQNFNNIKILLTGSGRASKGAIELLKHANIKQVSINDYLNKKYNEAIFTNISAKEHIEKKDGKDISKVKNYLLETDIFIACHYW
;
A
#
# COMPACT_ATOMS: atom_id res chain seq x y z
N LEU A 1 -3.86 -40.30 -23.18
CA LEU A 1 -2.61 -39.79 -22.56
C LEU A 1 -2.98 -38.61 -21.66
N ILE A 2 -3.15 -38.85 -20.33
CA ILE A 2 -3.25 -37.79 -19.33
C ILE A 2 -1.83 -37.19 -19.25
N MET A 3 -1.61 -36.04 -19.85
CA MET A 3 -0.40 -35.28 -19.61
C MET A 3 -0.36 -34.97 -18.10
N SER A 4 0.56 -35.63 -17.38
CA SER A 4 0.86 -35.29 -15.98
C SER A 4 1.25 -33.82 -15.95
N SER A 5 0.37 -32.96 -15.51
CA SER A 5 0.67 -31.53 -15.37
C SER A 5 1.80 -31.39 -14.36
N LYS A 6 2.93 -30.80 -14.81
CA LYS A 6 4.10 -30.58 -13.96
C LYS A 6 3.70 -29.82 -12.70
N ILE A 7 4.08 -30.32 -11.55
CA ILE A 7 3.84 -29.65 -10.26
C ILE A 7 4.59 -28.31 -10.25
N VAL A 8 3.90 -27.25 -9.87
CA VAL A 8 4.45 -25.91 -9.70
C VAL A 8 4.38 -25.53 -8.22
N ASN A 9 5.53 -25.25 -7.63
CA ASN A 9 5.63 -24.83 -6.24
C ASN A 9 5.67 -23.29 -6.17
N LEU A 10 4.72 -22.70 -5.47
CA LEU A 10 4.69 -21.27 -5.15
C LEU A 10 5.25 -21.06 -3.75
N GLY A 11 6.20 -20.14 -3.62
CA GLY A 11 6.79 -19.77 -2.33
C GLY A 11 6.26 -18.42 -1.86
N ILE A 12 5.96 -18.31 -0.57
CA ILE A 12 5.68 -17.03 0.11
C ILE A 12 6.84 -16.77 1.05
N LEU A 13 7.63 -15.72 0.80
CA LEU A 13 8.78 -15.39 1.64
C LEU A 13 8.35 -14.62 2.91
N GLU A 14 9.20 -14.67 3.93
CA GLU A 14 9.11 -13.77 5.07
C GLU A 14 9.60 -12.37 4.67
N GLU A 15 8.84 -11.34 5.06
CA GLU A 15 9.24 -9.95 4.82
C GLU A 15 10.36 -9.54 5.78
N VAL A 16 11.39 -8.85 5.26
CA VAL A 16 12.55 -8.45 6.06
C VAL A 16 12.36 -7.14 6.83
N ARG A 17 11.41 -6.30 6.38
CA ARG A 17 11.12 -5.02 7.06
C ARG A 17 10.37 -5.27 8.36
N ILE A 18 10.82 -4.60 9.43
CA ILE A 18 10.21 -4.73 10.77
C ILE A 18 8.75 -4.21 10.82
N ASP A 19 8.40 -3.29 9.92
CA ASP A 19 7.08 -2.66 9.83
C ASP A 19 6.21 -3.25 8.69
N GLU A 20 6.62 -4.38 8.07
CA GLU A 20 5.88 -5.04 7.01
C GLU A 20 5.26 -6.34 7.50
N ASN A 21 3.98 -6.29 7.81
CA ASN A 21 3.21 -7.44 8.31
C ASN A 21 2.27 -8.01 7.23
N ARG A 22 2.23 -7.42 6.04
CA ARG A 22 1.38 -7.91 4.94
C ARG A 22 1.93 -9.18 4.35
N ALA A 23 1.05 -9.94 3.69
CA ALA A 23 1.39 -11.12 2.92
C ALA A 23 0.89 -10.98 1.47
N PRO A 24 1.56 -11.58 0.47
CA PRO A 24 1.10 -11.56 -0.92
C PRO A 24 -0.22 -12.32 -1.11
N PHE A 25 -0.47 -13.34 -0.31
CA PHE A 25 -1.70 -14.12 -0.29
C PHE A 25 -2.19 -14.35 1.13
N SER A 26 -3.49 -14.17 1.38
CA SER A 26 -4.12 -14.60 2.62
C SER A 26 -4.30 -16.13 2.65
N PRO A 27 -4.49 -16.75 3.84
CA PRO A 27 -4.82 -18.18 3.95
C PRO A 27 -6.04 -18.58 3.11
N THR A 28 -7.07 -17.74 3.06
CA THR A 28 -8.26 -17.98 2.22
C THR A 28 -7.91 -18.02 0.73
N GLN A 29 -7.03 -17.13 0.27
CA GLN A 29 -6.57 -17.14 -1.13
C GLN A 29 -5.71 -18.37 -1.41
N VAL A 30 -4.85 -18.78 -0.46
CA VAL A 30 -4.08 -20.03 -0.57
C VAL A 30 -4.98 -21.22 -0.74
N SER A 31 -6.00 -21.39 0.13
CA SER A 31 -6.98 -22.47 -0.01
C SER A 31 -7.70 -22.42 -1.35
N SER A 32 -8.10 -21.23 -1.82
CA SER A 32 -8.77 -21.07 -3.12
C SER A 32 -7.88 -21.49 -4.30
N ILE A 33 -6.58 -21.16 -4.25
CA ILE A 33 -5.61 -21.55 -5.29
C ILE A 33 -5.44 -23.09 -5.31
N LEU A 34 -5.24 -23.69 -4.14
CA LEU A 34 -5.01 -25.15 -4.02
C LEU A 34 -6.25 -25.94 -4.45
N ASN A 35 -7.45 -25.45 -4.14
CA ASN A 35 -8.71 -26.08 -4.57
C ASN A 35 -8.93 -25.96 -6.09
N LYS A 36 -8.47 -24.86 -6.69
CA LYS A 36 -8.66 -24.61 -8.12
C LYS A 36 -7.64 -25.32 -8.99
N PHE A 37 -6.41 -25.52 -8.51
CA PHE A 37 -5.28 -26.01 -9.31
C PHE A 37 -4.61 -27.21 -8.61
N SER A 38 -4.92 -28.42 -9.03
CA SER A 38 -4.39 -29.66 -8.45
C SER A 38 -2.87 -29.85 -8.62
N ASN A 39 -2.25 -29.13 -9.57
CA ASN A 39 -0.82 -29.18 -9.84
C ASN A 39 -0.02 -28.07 -9.13
N ILE A 40 -0.65 -27.30 -8.24
CA ILE A 40 0.05 -26.27 -7.45
C ILE A 40 0.27 -26.77 -6.03
N LYS A 41 1.46 -26.49 -5.49
CA LYS A 41 1.78 -26.58 -4.07
C LYS A 41 2.22 -25.20 -3.58
N ILE A 42 1.92 -24.88 -2.32
CA ILE A 42 2.28 -23.60 -1.72
C ILE A 42 3.16 -23.83 -0.50
N ILE A 43 4.31 -23.20 -0.51
CA ILE A 43 5.32 -23.24 0.56
C ILE A 43 5.40 -21.84 1.16
N VAL A 44 5.38 -21.74 2.48
CA VAL A 44 5.37 -20.46 3.19
C VAL A 44 6.51 -20.44 4.19
N GLN A 45 7.36 -19.43 4.17
CA GLN A 45 8.36 -19.24 5.22
C GLN A 45 7.67 -18.90 6.55
N PRO A 46 8.11 -19.44 7.68
CA PRO A 46 7.55 -19.11 8.99
C PRO A 46 7.74 -17.62 9.29
N SER A 47 6.79 -17.02 10.01
CA SER A 47 6.89 -15.61 10.42
C SER A 47 6.05 -15.34 11.65
N ASN A 48 6.66 -14.72 12.65
CA ASN A 48 5.96 -14.24 13.85
C ASN A 48 5.42 -12.81 13.73
N ARG A 49 5.63 -12.15 12.58
CA ARG A 49 5.22 -10.76 12.33
C ARG A 49 4.08 -10.63 11.32
N ARG A 50 3.95 -11.61 10.43
CA ARG A 50 2.93 -11.58 9.37
C ARG A 50 1.52 -11.48 9.98
N CYS A 51 0.64 -10.71 9.34
CA CYS A 51 -0.75 -10.50 9.80
C CYS A 51 -1.61 -11.77 9.84
N PHE A 52 -1.14 -12.86 9.23
CA PHE A 52 -1.70 -14.22 9.34
C PHE A 52 -0.64 -15.13 9.94
N ASN A 53 -1.01 -15.95 10.93
CA ASN A 53 -0.07 -16.87 11.56
C ASN A 53 0.17 -18.13 10.72
N ASP A 54 1.20 -18.88 11.05
CA ASP A 54 1.61 -20.07 10.29
C ASP A 54 0.55 -21.18 10.34
N GLU A 55 -0.17 -21.35 11.46
CA GLU A 55 -1.25 -22.31 11.60
C GLU A 55 -2.43 -22.03 10.67
N GLU A 56 -2.73 -20.76 10.37
CA GLU A 56 -3.76 -20.39 9.39
C GLU A 56 -3.37 -20.85 7.98
N TYR A 57 -2.08 -20.77 7.62
CA TYR A 57 -1.57 -21.28 6.33
C TYR A 57 -1.53 -22.81 6.27
N ILE A 58 -1.17 -23.48 7.36
CA ILE A 58 -1.23 -24.95 7.44
C ILE A 58 -2.65 -25.43 7.24
N LYS A 59 -3.63 -24.83 7.93
CA LYS A 59 -5.06 -25.13 7.76
C LYS A 59 -5.57 -24.88 6.34
N ALA A 60 -4.97 -23.91 5.64
CA ALA A 60 -5.29 -23.60 4.24
C ALA A 60 -4.65 -24.59 3.25
N GLY A 61 -3.81 -25.54 3.73
CA GLY A 61 -3.14 -26.57 2.91
C GLY A 61 -1.72 -26.21 2.45
N ALA A 62 -1.13 -25.14 2.96
CA ALA A 62 0.26 -24.79 2.68
C ALA A 62 1.24 -25.58 3.56
N GLN A 63 2.46 -25.74 3.07
CA GLN A 63 3.60 -26.27 3.85
C GLN A 63 4.40 -25.10 4.45
N ILE A 64 4.70 -25.17 5.75
CA ILE A 64 5.59 -24.20 6.40
C ILE A 64 7.02 -24.75 6.40
N THR A 65 7.98 -23.98 5.89
CA THR A 65 9.42 -24.30 5.92
C THR A 65 10.26 -23.04 5.62
N ASP A 66 11.43 -22.93 6.22
CA ASP A 66 12.41 -21.88 5.92
C ASP A 66 13.00 -22.01 4.51
N ASP A 67 13.05 -23.24 3.98
CA ASP A 67 13.66 -23.53 2.67
C ASP A 67 12.68 -23.34 1.52
N LEU A 68 12.92 -22.31 0.70
CA LEU A 68 12.21 -22.04 -0.55
C LEU A 68 12.93 -22.61 -1.79
N SER A 69 13.94 -23.45 -1.63
CA SER A 69 14.71 -24.02 -2.78
C SER A 69 13.83 -24.80 -3.76
N LEU A 70 12.77 -25.44 -3.27
CA LEU A 70 11.78 -26.16 -4.09
C LEU A 70 10.78 -25.23 -4.80
N ALA A 71 10.64 -23.97 -4.39
CA ALA A 71 9.73 -23.05 -5.05
C ALA A 71 10.20 -22.71 -6.47
N ASN A 72 9.28 -22.68 -7.41
CA ASN A 72 9.51 -22.23 -8.78
C ASN A 72 9.34 -20.71 -8.88
N ILE A 73 8.29 -20.19 -8.21
CA ILE A 73 7.90 -18.79 -8.19
C ILE A 73 7.79 -18.37 -6.73
N ILE A 74 8.44 -17.28 -6.36
CA ILE A 74 8.51 -16.78 -4.99
C ILE A 74 7.87 -15.40 -4.93
N PHE A 75 6.93 -15.24 -4.01
CA PHE A 75 6.15 -14.04 -3.79
C PHE A 75 6.55 -13.33 -2.51
N GLY A 76 6.71 -12.02 -2.59
CA GLY A 76 6.86 -11.11 -1.46
C GLY A 76 6.01 -9.86 -1.66
N VAL A 77 6.06 -8.93 -0.71
CA VAL A 77 5.39 -7.64 -0.81
C VAL A 77 6.40 -6.52 -1.04
N LYS A 78 7.44 -6.44 -0.20
CA LYS A 78 8.43 -5.35 -0.21
C LYS A 78 9.85 -5.87 -0.47
N GLU A 79 10.83 -5.15 0.09
CA GLU A 79 12.23 -5.49 -0.06
C GLU A 79 12.54 -6.91 0.41
N VAL A 80 13.36 -7.61 -0.35
CA VAL A 80 13.80 -8.98 -0.05
C VAL A 80 15.22 -8.98 0.52
N ASN A 81 15.56 -10.02 1.28
CA ASN A 81 16.96 -10.24 1.66
C ASN A 81 17.78 -10.62 0.42
N ILE A 82 18.69 -9.74 0.01
CA ILE A 82 19.52 -9.93 -1.19
C ILE A 82 20.39 -11.18 -1.08
N SER A 83 20.95 -11.47 0.10
CA SER A 83 21.77 -12.66 0.32
C SER A 83 20.97 -13.96 0.19
N GLY A 84 19.69 -13.94 0.57
CA GLY A 84 18.76 -15.08 0.48
C GLY A 84 18.18 -15.33 -0.91
N LEU A 85 18.48 -14.50 -1.92
CA LEU A 85 17.98 -14.72 -3.28
C LEU A 85 18.50 -16.03 -3.88
N ILE A 86 17.61 -16.87 -4.37
CA ILE A 86 17.90 -18.18 -4.94
C ILE A 86 18.09 -18.08 -6.45
N LYS A 87 19.20 -18.60 -6.96
CA LYS A 87 19.55 -18.58 -8.40
C LYS A 87 18.48 -19.25 -9.26
N GLY A 88 18.16 -18.60 -10.38
CA GLY A 88 17.29 -19.17 -11.43
C GLY A 88 15.80 -19.19 -11.10
N LYS A 89 15.38 -18.63 -9.97
CA LYS A 89 13.96 -18.56 -9.58
C LYS A 89 13.25 -17.36 -10.19
N THR A 90 11.93 -17.41 -10.18
CA THR A 90 11.07 -16.25 -10.50
C THR A 90 10.61 -15.60 -9.19
N TYR A 91 10.78 -14.28 -9.10
CA TYR A 91 10.36 -13.48 -7.95
C TYR A 91 9.32 -12.44 -8.34
N LEU A 92 8.30 -12.28 -7.51
CA LEU A 92 7.26 -11.25 -7.63
C LEU A 92 7.15 -10.43 -6.35
N PHE A 93 7.47 -9.13 -6.40
CA PHE A 93 7.34 -8.17 -5.29
C PHE A 93 7.46 -6.73 -5.81
N PHE A 94 7.22 -5.72 -4.95
CA PHE A 94 7.47 -4.31 -5.26
C PHE A 94 8.95 -3.98 -5.12
N SER A 95 9.74 -4.21 -6.16
CA SER A 95 11.20 -4.01 -6.14
C SER A 95 11.60 -2.54 -6.23
N HIS A 96 10.78 -1.72 -6.86
CA HIS A 96 11.06 -0.33 -7.19
C HIS A 96 12.41 -0.10 -7.92
N THR A 97 12.96 -1.12 -8.56
CA THR A 97 14.26 -1.05 -9.24
C THR A 97 14.25 -0.16 -10.47
N SER A 98 13.10 0.05 -11.11
CA SER A 98 12.94 1.00 -12.22
C SER A 98 13.35 2.44 -11.85
N LYS A 99 13.22 2.81 -10.57
CA LYS A 99 13.60 4.14 -10.06
C LYS A 99 15.12 4.37 -10.05
N VAL A 100 15.94 3.32 -10.16
CA VAL A 100 17.39 3.44 -10.20
C VAL A 100 17.88 4.08 -11.49
N ARG A 101 17.10 4.01 -12.58
CA ARG A 101 17.48 4.53 -13.91
C ARG A 101 17.90 6.00 -13.88
N GLN A 102 17.24 6.84 -13.10
CA GLN A 102 17.53 8.27 -12.96
C GLN A 102 18.88 8.57 -12.26
N TYR A 103 19.48 7.56 -11.62
CA TYR A 103 20.73 7.70 -10.86
C TYR A 103 21.93 7.00 -11.55
N ILE A 104 21.80 6.61 -12.82
CA ILE A 104 22.89 6.00 -13.58
C ILE A 104 24.01 7.05 -13.76
N GLY A 105 25.25 6.66 -13.46
CA GLY A 105 26.42 7.53 -13.53
C GLY A 105 26.62 8.49 -12.35
N GLN A 106 25.72 8.49 -11.37
CA GLN A 106 25.84 9.37 -10.19
C GLN A 106 26.41 8.63 -8.97
N THR A 107 27.15 9.36 -8.12
CA THR A 107 27.53 8.90 -6.79
C THR A 107 26.35 9.02 -5.86
N ILE A 108 25.88 7.88 -5.31
CA ILE A 108 24.65 7.81 -4.54
C ILE A 108 24.98 7.54 -3.08
N LYS A 109 24.52 8.44 -2.18
CA LYS A 109 24.60 8.28 -0.71
C LYS A 109 23.31 7.73 -0.12
N ASP A 110 22.19 7.77 -0.84
CA ASP A 110 20.88 7.25 -0.39
C ASP A 110 20.93 5.73 -0.29
N LYS A 111 20.79 5.22 0.94
CA LYS A 111 20.82 3.78 1.26
C LYS A 111 19.76 2.97 0.50
N ALA A 112 18.58 3.55 0.28
CA ALA A 112 17.50 2.88 -0.44
C ALA A 112 17.83 2.72 -1.93
N ILE A 113 18.51 3.68 -2.53
CA ILE A 113 18.96 3.59 -3.92
C ILE A 113 20.13 2.61 -4.06
N VAL A 114 21.07 2.63 -3.10
CA VAL A 114 22.20 1.68 -3.05
C VAL A 114 21.66 0.24 -2.96
N TYR A 115 20.70 -0.02 -2.08
CA TYR A 115 20.03 -1.32 -1.97
C TYR A 115 19.42 -1.76 -3.31
N LYS A 116 18.65 -0.90 -3.98
CA LYS A 116 18.00 -1.22 -5.26
C LYS A 116 19.01 -1.52 -6.38
N LYS A 117 20.14 -0.79 -6.43
CA LYS A 117 21.24 -1.09 -7.36
C LYS A 117 21.82 -2.47 -7.10
N GLU A 118 22.08 -2.81 -5.84
CA GLU A 118 22.64 -4.10 -5.47
C GLU A 118 21.63 -5.23 -5.73
N LEU A 119 20.36 -5.04 -5.39
CA LEU A 119 19.30 -5.97 -5.74
C LEU A 119 19.30 -6.30 -7.24
N LEU A 120 19.33 -5.27 -8.09
CA LEU A 120 19.32 -5.46 -9.55
C LEU A 120 20.57 -6.22 -10.04
N ARG A 121 21.75 -5.91 -9.48
CA ARG A 121 23.00 -6.64 -9.79
C ARG A 121 22.88 -8.13 -9.43
N GLN A 122 22.34 -8.45 -8.26
CA GLN A 122 22.17 -9.83 -7.82
C GLN A 122 21.10 -10.59 -8.63
N VAL A 123 20.01 -9.91 -9.02
CA VAL A 123 19.00 -10.46 -9.93
C VAL A 123 19.65 -10.90 -11.24
N ILE A 124 20.49 -10.07 -11.85
CA ILE A 124 21.21 -10.37 -13.07
C ILE A 124 22.22 -11.51 -12.85
N LYS A 125 23.09 -11.38 -11.83
CA LYS A 125 24.15 -12.35 -11.50
C LYS A 125 23.58 -13.75 -11.24
N LYS A 126 22.46 -13.82 -10.52
CA LYS A 126 21.80 -15.08 -10.16
C LYS A 126 20.82 -15.58 -11.24
N LYS A 127 20.70 -14.90 -12.39
CA LYS A 127 19.77 -15.25 -13.47
C LYS A 127 18.33 -15.40 -12.97
N ILE A 128 17.88 -14.48 -12.14
CA ILE A 128 16.53 -14.44 -11.59
C ILE A 128 15.60 -13.76 -12.59
N THR A 129 14.39 -14.29 -12.73
CA THR A 129 13.29 -13.60 -13.41
C THR A 129 12.59 -12.72 -12.38
N LEU A 130 12.71 -11.40 -12.49
CA LEU A 130 12.03 -10.45 -11.60
C LEU A 130 10.79 -9.87 -12.28
N ILE A 131 9.62 -10.07 -11.66
CA ILE A 131 8.36 -9.46 -12.04
C ILE A 131 8.00 -8.43 -10.98
N ASP A 132 8.28 -7.16 -11.26
CA ASP A 132 7.93 -6.07 -10.34
C ASP A 132 6.42 -5.79 -10.43
N TYR A 133 5.71 -5.92 -9.31
CA TYR A 133 4.28 -5.61 -9.22
C TYR A 133 3.94 -4.19 -9.71
N GLU A 134 4.87 -3.24 -9.57
CA GLU A 134 4.67 -1.86 -10.01
C GLU A 134 4.51 -1.75 -11.54
N ASN A 135 5.04 -2.72 -12.28
CA ASN A 135 5.04 -2.75 -13.74
C ASN A 135 3.92 -3.62 -14.33
N ILE A 136 3.12 -4.30 -13.50
CA ILE A 136 1.94 -5.04 -13.97
C ILE A 136 0.83 -4.04 -14.25
N ARG A 137 0.58 -3.78 -15.54
CA ARG A 137 -0.32 -2.76 -16.02
C ARG A 137 -1.32 -3.32 -17.00
N GLU A 138 -2.43 -2.63 -17.16
CA GLU A 138 -3.37 -2.88 -18.25
C GLU A 138 -2.69 -2.65 -19.60
N VAL A 139 -2.92 -3.55 -20.54
CA VAL A 139 -2.33 -3.51 -21.90
C VAL A 139 -3.11 -2.54 -22.79
N SER A 140 -4.43 -2.41 -22.56
CA SER A 140 -5.34 -1.53 -23.30
C SER A 140 -5.69 -0.32 -22.42
N GLY A 141 -5.74 0.89 -23.01
CA GLY A 141 -6.17 2.09 -22.33
C GLY A 141 -5.06 2.92 -21.70
N GLU A 142 -5.30 3.53 -20.55
CA GLU A 142 -4.39 4.47 -19.90
C GLU A 142 -3.23 3.79 -19.13
N GLY A 143 -3.05 2.48 -19.25
CA GLY A 143 -1.98 1.74 -18.61
C GLY A 143 -2.07 1.73 -17.07
N TYR A 144 -3.27 1.60 -16.52
CA TYR A 144 -3.49 1.52 -15.09
C TYR A 144 -2.72 0.35 -14.45
N ARG A 145 -2.14 0.59 -13.28
CA ARG A 145 -1.51 -0.47 -12.50
C ARG A 145 -2.58 -1.37 -11.91
N TYR A 146 -2.50 -2.67 -12.16
CA TYR A 146 -3.39 -3.65 -11.50
C TYR A 146 -3.14 -3.72 -10.00
N LEU A 147 -1.86 -3.76 -9.61
CA LEU A 147 -1.47 -3.85 -8.20
C LEU A 147 -1.03 -2.48 -7.68
N GLY A 148 -1.60 -2.07 -6.56
CA GLY A 148 -1.23 -0.81 -5.91
C GLY A 148 -2.08 -0.53 -4.69
N PHE A 149 -1.42 0.02 -3.67
CA PHE A 149 -2.01 0.30 -2.36
C PHE A 149 -2.51 1.75 -2.21
N GLY A 150 -2.77 2.46 -3.31
CA GLY A 150 -3.20 3.86 -3.26
C GLY A 150 -4.42 4.10 -2.37
N ARG A 151 -5.47 3.26 -2.48
CA ARG A 151 -6.64 3.35 -1.60
C ARG A 151 -6.25 3.21 -0.12
N PHE A 152 -5.46 2.20 0.23
CA PHE A 152 -5.00 2.00 1.60
C PHE A 152 -4.01 3.08 2.06
N ALA A 153 -3.21 3.67 1.18
CA ALA A 153 -2.39 4.83 1.51
C ALA A 153 -3.25 6.01 1.97
N GLY A 154 -4.36 6.26 1.27
CA GLY A 154 -5.34 7.29 1.67
C GLY A 154 -6.02 6.97 3.01
N ILE A 155 -6.48 5.73 3.20
CA ILE A 155 -7.09 5.27 4.46
C ILE A 155 -6.12 5.48 5.62
N ILE A 156 -4.91 4.95 5.54
CA ILE A 156 -3.93 4.99 6.63
C ILE A 156 -3.39 6.41 6.85
N GLY A 157 -3.15 7.18 5.78
CA GLY A 157 -2.76 8.59 5.88
C GLY A 157 -3.81 9.41 6.65
N THR A 158 -5.09 9.24 6.31
CA THR A 158 -6.19 9.90 7.00
C THR A 158 -6.34 9.41 8.45
N TYR A 159 -6.23 8.10 8.69
CA TYR A 159 -6.25 7.54 10.04
C TYR A 159 -5.16 8.17 10.93
N ASN A 160 -3.93 8.22 10.44
CA ASN A 160 -2.80 8.81 11.17
C ASN A 160 -3.01 10.30 11.42
N THR A 161 -3.57 11.03 10.45
CA THR A 161 -3.89 12.45 10.60
C THR A 161 -4.94 12.69 11.69
N LEU A 162 -6.03 11.92 11.67
CA LEU A 162 -7.07 12.00 12.70
C LEU A 162 -6.55 11.56 14.08
N ASN A 163 -5.69 10.55 14.13
CA ASN A 163 -5.06 10.12 15.38
C ASN A 163 -4.11 11.20 15.94
N LEU A 164 -3.36 11.89 15.07
CA LEU A 164 -2.54 13.04 15.46
C LEU A 164 -3.40 14.18 16.01
N TYR A 165 -4.53 14.47 15.37
CA TYR A 165 -5.49 15.45 15.88
C TYR A 165 -5.97 15.09 17.30
N LEU A 166 -6.38 13.84 17.55
CA LEU A 166 -6.78 13.41 18.90
C LEU A 166 -5.66 13.65 19.91
N LYS A 167 -4.43 13.33 19.57
CA LYS A 167 -3.26 13.55 20.42
C LYS A 167 -3.01 15.04 20.71
N LEU A 168 -3.09 15.90 19.70
CA LEU A 168 -2.86 17.34 19.83
C LEU A 168 -3.91 18.02 20.73
N PHE A 169 -5.14 17.51 20.72
CA PHE A 169 -6.23 18.03 21.55
C PHE A 169 -6.43 17.24 22.86
N ASN A 170 -5.36 16.58 23.35
CA ASN A 170 -5.32 15.83 24.61
C ASN A 170 -6.43 14.78 24.74
N LYS A 171 -6.93 14.25 23.62
CA LYS A 171 -7.83 13.09 23.59
C LYS A 171 -7.01 11.81 23.58
N LYS A 172 -7.62 10.69 24.02
CA LYS A 172 -6.97 9.39 24.01
C LYS A 172 -6.57 9.00 22.56
N PRO A 173 -5.28 8.82 22.26
CA PRO A 173 -4.86 8.41 20.93
C PRO A 173 -5.30 6.98 20.63
N LEU A 174 -5.52 6.69 19.36
CA LEU A 174 -5.78 5.35 18.88
C LEU A 174 -4.47 4.55 18.73
N ALA A 175 -4.58 3.22 18.69
CA ALA A 175 -3.47 2.35 18.34
C ALA A 175 -2.88 2.71 16.97
N ARG A 176 -1.60 2.43 16.76
CA ARG A 176 -0.97 2.64 15.44
C ARG A 176 -1.58 1.67 14.42
N ALA A 177 -1.74 2.11 13.18
CA ALA A 177 -2.44 1.33 12.16
C ALA A 177 -1.84 -0.08 11.93
N PHE A 178 -0.52 -0.26 12.09
CA PHE A 178 0.13 -1.56 11.92
C PHE A 178 -0.08 -2.51 13.12
N GLU A 179 -0.54 -2.00 14.27
CA GLU A 179 -0.90 -2.79 15.44
C GLU A 179 -2.33 -3.32 15.37
N ILE A 180 -3.11 -2.84 14.39
CA ILE A 180 -4.52 -3.19 14.22
C ILE A 180 -4.63 -4.32 13.21
N LYS A 181 -5.35 -5.38 13.59
CA LYS A 181 -5.43 -6.63 12.83
C LYS A 181 -5.93 -6.46 11.39
N ASN A 182 -6.95 -5.61 11.17
CA ASN A 182 -7.57 -5.46 9.86
C ASN A 182 -8.31 -4.12 9.72
N TYR A 183 -8.79 -3.85 8.51
CA TYR A 183 -9.48 -2.61 8.20
C TYR A 183 -10.85 -2.47 8.91
N GLU A 184 -11.56 -3.57 9.18
CA GLU A 184 -12.83 -3.54 9.89
C GLU A 184 -12.66 -3.01 11.33
N GLU A 185 -11.56 -3.36 11.98
CA GLU A 185 -11.21 -2.81 13.30
C GLU A 185 -10.87 -1.32 13.24
N ILE A 186 -10.16 -0.88 12.20
CA ILE A 186 -9.90 0.57 11.97
C ILE A 186 -11.23 1.33 11.87
N LYS A 187 -12.19 0.82 11.08
CA LYS A 187 -13.52 1.45 10.94
C LYS A 187 -14.25 1.55 12.29
N LYS A 188 -14.23 0.48 13.08
CA LYS A 188 -14.85 0.45 14.41
C LYS A 188 -14.19 1.44 15.39
N LEU A 189 -12.86 1.58 15.33
CA LEU A 189 -12.13 2.50 16.20
C LEU A 189 -12.42 3.96 15.84
N ILE A 190 -12.38 4.29 14.54
CA ILE A 190 -12.54 5.67 14.09
C ILE A 190 -14.00 6.15 14.21
N SER A 191 -14.99 5.28 14.01
CA SER A 191 -16.42 5.64 14.12
C SER A 191 -16.86 6.00 15.52
N LYS A 192 -16.11 5.57 16.54
CA LYS A 192 -16.36 5.90 17.96
C LYS A 192 -15.76 7.24 18.40
N GLN A 193 -14.97 7.88 17.53
CA GLN A 193 -14.33 9.13 17.86
C GLN A 193 -15.24 10.32 17.56
N ASN A 194 -15.10 11.37 18.35
CA ASN A 194 -15.77 12.62 18.10
C ASN A 194 -14.75 13.69 17.65
N PHE A 195 -14.93 14.19 16.44
CA PHE A 195 -14.14 15.23 15.83
C PHE A 195 -14.96 16.50 15.77
N ASN A 196 -14.97 17.28 16.87
CA ASN A 196 -15.81 18.46 16.98
C ASN A 196 -15.37 19.57 16.03
N ASN A 197 -16.31 20.11 15.28
CA ASN A 197 -16.22 21.38 14.53
C ASN A 197 -14.96 21.60 13.71
N ILE A 198 -14.32 20.55 13.19
CA ILE A 198 -13.13 20.67 12.34
C ILE A 198 -13.50 20.74 10.87
N LYS A 199 -12.75 21.53 10.13
CA LYS A 199 -12.83 21.66 8.68
C LYS A 199 -11.62 20.98 8.03
N ILE A 200 -11.86 19.95 7.25
CA ILE A 200 -10.81 19.16 6.57
C ILE A 200 -10.84 19.44 5.07
N LEU A 201 -9.73 19.93 4.54
CA LEU A 201 -9.51 20.03 3.09
C LEU A 201 -8.78 18.79 2.58
N LEU A 202 -9.36 18.12 1.60
CA LEU A 202 -8.76 17.00 0.90
C LEU A 202 -8.47 17.39 -0.55
N THR A 203 -7.29 17.05 -1.07
CA THR A 203 -6.95 17.27 -2.48
C THR A 203 -6.67 15.97 -3.22
N GLY A 204 -7.02 15.95 -4.50
CA GLY A 204 -6.80 14.83 -5.39
C GLY A 204 -8.06 14.06 -5.77
N SER A 205 -7.98 13.27 -6.85
CA SER A 205 -9.10 12.50 -7.42
C SER A 205 -8.77 11.02 -7.62
N GLY A 206 -7.55 10.61 -7.21
CA GLY A 206 -7.03 9.26 -7.41
C GLY A 206 -7.47 8.25 -6.34
N ARG A 207 -6.84 7.08 -6.36
CA ARG A 207 -7.11 6.00 -5.37
C ARG A 207 -6.86 6.43 -3.93
N ALA A 208 -5.85 7.27 -3.67
CA ALA A 208 -5.56 7.76 -2.33
C ALA A 208 -6.69 8.66 -1.81
N SER A 209 -7.12 9.61 -2.62
CA SER A 209 -8.27 10.48 -2.27
C SER A 209 -9.53 9.68 -1.99
N LYS A 210 -9.85 8.68 -2.83
CA LYS A 210 -11.01 7.79 -2.60
C LYS A 210 -10.90 7.05 -1.27
N GLY A 211 -9.73 6.54 -0.91
CA GLY A 211 -9.49 5.89 0.39
C GLY A 211 -9.60 6.86 1.58
N ALA A 212 -9.11 8.07 1.43
CA ALA A 212 -9.25 9.12 2.45
C ALA A 212 -10.72 9.48 2.69
N ILE A 213 -11.48 9.73 1.62
CA ILE A 213 -12.92 10.02 1.67
C ILE A 213 -13.68 8.89 2.37
N GLU A 214 -13.35 7.64 2.01
CA GLU A 214 -13.96 6.46 2.63
C GLU A 214 -13.78 6.46 4.14
N LEU A 215 -12.57 6.70 4.63
CA LEU A 215 -12.31 6.73 6.08
C LEU A 215 -12.95 7.92 6.78
N LEU A 216 -12.94 9.11 6.18
CA LEU A 216 -13.62 10.28 6.72
C LEU A 216 -15.12 10.04 6.91
N LYS A 217 -15.77 9.36 5.96
CA LYS A 217 -17.18 8.94 6.10
C LYS A 217 -17.38 7.95 7.24
N HIS A 218 -16.48 6.98 7.44
CA HIS A 218 -16.52 6.09 8.59
C HIS A 218 -16.23 6.79 9.93
N ALA A 219 -15.54 7.91 9.91
CA ALA A 219 -15.34 8.78 11.06
C ALA A 219 -16.54 9.70 11.35
N ASN A 220 -17.66 9.52 10.63
CA ASN A 220 -18.86 10.36 10.70
C ASN A 220 -18.60 11.84 10.39
N ILE A 221 -17.60 12.13 9.56
CA ILE A 221 -17.29 13.50 9.12
C ILE A 221 -18.04 13.76 7.81
N LYS A 222 -18.84 14.81 7.79
CA LYS A 222 -19.75 15.14 6.70
C LYS A 222 -19.03 15.72 5.50
N GLN A 223 -19.30 15.19 4.30
CA GLN A 223 -18.82 15.78 3.06
C GLN A 223 -19.72 16.93 2.62
N VAL A 224 -19.12 18.08 2.29
CA VAL A 224 -19.83 19.28 1.79
C VAL A 224 -19.23 19.74 0.47
N SER A 225 -19.98 20.56 -0.28
CA SER A 225 -19.47 21.22 -1.48
C SER A 225 -18.37 22.23 -1.11
N ILE A 226 -17.50 22.56 -2.06
CA ILE A 226 -16.46 23.59 -1.83
C ILE A 226 -17.08 24.96 -1.52
N ASN A 227 -18.19 25.30 -2.15
CA ASN A 227 -18.89 26.54 -1.88
C ASN A 227 -19.43 26.59 -0.44
N ASP A 228 -20.04 25.50 0.02
CA ASP A 228 -20.55 25.40 1.38
C ASP A 228 -19.40 25.38 2.42
N TYR A 229 -18.29 24.71 2.07
CA TYR A 229 -17.09 24.69 2.89
C TYR A 229 -16.52 26.08 3.18
N LEU A 230 -16.51 26.95 2.17
CA LEU A 230 -15.99 28.31 2.30
C LEU A 230 -16.98 29.29 2.97
N ASN A 231 -18.28 29.15 2.67
CA ASN A 231 -19.25 30.19 2.97
C ASN A 231 -20.24 29.86 4.10
N LYS A 232 -20.30 28.59 4.56
CA LYS A 232 -21.22 28.19 5.63
C LYS A 232 -20.49 27.85 6.92
N LYS A 233 -21.10 28.16 8.06
CA LYS A 233 -20.68 27.70 9.36
C LYS A 233 -21.35 26.36 9.68
N TYR A 234 -20.61 25.47 10.31
CA TYR A 234 -21.07 24.17 10.74
C TYR A 234 -20.74 23.94 12.21
N ASN A 235 -21.62 23.27 12.93
CA ASN A 235 -21.41 22.84 14.32
C ASN A 235 -20.97 21.37 14.42
N GLU A 236 -20.56 20.80 13.30
CA GLU A 236 -20.10 19.40 13.13
C GLU A 236 -18.80 19.37 12.34
N ALA A 237 -18.07 18.27 12.40
CA ALA A 237 -16.89 18.06 11.56
C ALA A 237 -17.29 17.90 10.10
N ILE A 238 -16.63 18.63 9.21
CA ILE A 238 -16.89 18.60 7.78
C ILE A 238 -15.60 18.41 6.99
N PHE A 239 -15.73 17.86 5.79
CA PHE A 239 -14.65 17.86 4.81
C PHE A 239 -15.15 18.22 3.43
N THR A 240 -14.25 18.76 2.62
CA THR A 240 -14.43 18.90 1.19
C THR A 240 -13.26 18.29 0.44
N ASN A 241 -13.48 17.92 -0.82
CA ASN A 241 -12.43 17.37 -1.68
C ASN A 241 -12.38 18.16 -2.99
N ILE A 242 -11.19 18.63 -3.35
CA ILE A 242 -10.93 19.31 -4.62
C ILE A 242 -9.92 18.51 -5.45
N SER A 243 -10.18 18.41 -6.75
CA SER A 243 -9.27 17.75 -7.68
C SER A 243 -8.06 18.65 -8.01
N ALA A 244 -7.01 18.08 -8.59
CA ALA A 244 -5.87 18.87 -9.07
C ALA A 244 -6.30 19.94 -10.09
N LYS A 245 -7.26 19.64 -10.95
CA LYS A 245 -7.78 20.59 -11.96
C LYS A 245 -8.47 21.80 -11.34
N GLU A 246 -9.06 21.64 -10.16
CA GLU A 246 -9.79 22.72 -9.47
C GLU A 246 -8.86 23.67 -8.72
N HIS A 247 -7.68 23.22 -8.29
CA HIS A 247 -6.75 24.05 -7.53
C HIS A 247 -5.42 24.36 -8.21
N ILE A 248 -5.15 23.78 -9.39
CA ILE A 248 -3.96 24.09 -10.20
C ILE A 248 -4.37 24.96 -11.38
N GLU A 249 -3.67 26.07 -11.54
CA GLU A 249 -3.80 26.98 -12.70
C GLU A 249 -2.46 27.05 -13.42
N LYS A 250 -2.51 27.10 -14.76
CA LYS A 250 -1.31 27.38 -15.57
C LYS A 250 -1.17 28.89 -15.75
N LYS A 251 -0.03 29.43 -15.30
CA LYS A 251 0.36 30.83 -15.53
C LYS A 251 1.78 30.86 -16.01
N ASP A 252 2.02 31.50 -17.16
CA ASP A 252 3.36 31.60 -17.78
C ASP A 252 4.06 30.25 -17.97
N GLY A 253 3.30 29.20 -18.36
CA GLY A 253 3.78 27.84 -18.54
C GLY A 253 4.09 27.07 -17.28
N LYS A 254 3.86 27.64 -16.09
CA LYS A 254 4.06 27.01 -14.79
C LYS A 254 2.73 26.66 -14.12
N ASP A 255 2.71 25.54 -13.42
CA ASP A 255 1.57 25.15 -12.58
C ASP A 255 1.62 25.95 -11.27
N ILE A 256 0.56 26.69 -10.96
CA ILE A 256 0.41 27.45 -9.72
C ILE A 256 -0.76 26.86 -8.92
N SER A 257 -0.51 26.52 -7.67
CA SER A 257 -1.55 26.00 -6.78
C SER A 257 -2.34 27.13 -6.12
N LYS A 258 -3.66 27.04 -6.22
CA LYS A 258 -4.61 27.91 -5.52
C LYS A 258 -5.03 27.36 -4.14
N VAL A 259 -4.43 26.27 -3.68
CA VAL A 259 -4.77 25.65 -2.38
C VAL A 259 -4.69 26.66 -1.23
N LYS A 260 -3.77 27.64 -1.29
CA LYS A 260 -3.65 28.71 -0.31
C LYS A 260 -4.99 29.42 -0.03
N ASN A 261 -5.85 29.58 -1.03
CA ASN A 261 -7.14 30.26 -0.87
C ASN A 261 -8.12 29.50 0.04
N TYR A 262 -7.92 28.19 0.20
CA TYR A 262 -8.77 27.32 1.02
C TYR A 262 -8.18 27.11 2.42
N LEU A 263 -6.85 27.26 2.59
CA LEU A 263 -6.14 26.94 3.83
C LEU A 263 -6.53 27.86 4.99
N LEU A 264 -6.96 29.11 4.73
CA LEU A 264 -7.42 30.02 5.76
C LEU A 264 -8.68 29.53 6.49
N GLU A 265 -9.47 28.69 5.85
CA GLU A 265 -10.70 28.09 6.37
C GLU A 265 -10.51 26.61 6.76
N THR A 266 -9.28 26.14 6.89
CA THR A 266 -8.96 24.72 7.03
C THR A 266 -8.18 24.44 8.32
N ASP A 267 -8.68 23.53 9.15
CA ASP A 267 -7.97 23.05 10.33
C ASP A 267 -7.01 21.91 9.99
N ILE A 268 -7.40 21.04 9.06
CA ILE A 268 -6.61 19.88 8.63
C ILE A 268 -6.54 19.82 7.11
N PHE A 269 -5.32 19.75 6.57
CA PHE A 269 -5.08 19.56 5.15
C PHE A 269 -4.52 18.16 4.87
N ILE A 270 -5.17 17.40 3.99
CA ILE A 270 -4.76 16.06 3.55
C ILE A 270 -4.48 16.08 2.04
N ALA A 271 -3.21 16.04 1.67
CA ALA A 271 -2.79 16.00 0.28
C ALA A 271 -2.80 14.57 -0.26
N CYS A 272 -3.73 14.26 -1.17
CA CYS A 272 -3.84 12.95 -1.82
C CYS A 272 -3.47 12.99 -3.32
N HIS A 273 -2.63 13.92 -3.71
CA HIS A 273 -2.12 14.05 -5.06
C HIS A 273 -0.59 14.08 -5.06
N TYR A 274 -0.02 13.83 -6.22
CA TYR A 274 1.42 13.96 -6.43
C TYR A 274 1.73 15.37 -6.90
N TRP A 275 2.75 15.97 -6.31
CA TRP A 275 3.29 17.28 -6.70
C TRP A 275 4.37 17.14 -7.78
#